data_e7aef69e28b8f2e62b9cf5d4179aff56
#
_entry.id   e7aef69e28b8f2e62b9cf5d4179aff56
#
_cell.length_a   1.000
_cell.length_b   1.000
_cell.length_c   1.000
_cell.angle_alpha   90.00
_cell.angle_beta   90.00
_cell.angle_gamma   90.00
#
_symmetry.space_group_name_H-M   'P 1'
#
loop_
_entity.id
_entity.type
_entity.pdbx_description
1 polymer ?
#
loop_
_entity_poly.entity_id
_entity_poly.type
_entity_poly.pdbx_seq_one_letter_code
_entity_poly.pdbx_strand_id
1 'polypeptide(L)'
;MKIKEFKLERYFAKYEFTAKYLFSSSDCDGYALSEVLAHATPEELKMWDQLALGYTESAGHPALRSSILQHYALSDLDQVVVASPGELNFIAMNVLLEPRDHVIVVGPCYQSLSEVICAIGADLSYWLPTADTWHYQLEALKKLIRPDTRMIVINFPHNPTGAYLTSTVLDQLVEVARENDLWLFSDEMYHKLVIDASEELRPVADLYERGISLWGTSKSFGMAGLRIGWLVCQDQSFIAHVVSYKDYLSICNNAPGEVLTIVALNHSQVFIEPNIEKIKRNVALFSAFAAKQDLFASFQPPQAGSTAFVPLNISGTSQEFSDQLVKKHGIMTIPAEMFQYPGTYIRVGFGRDNFPEALDRLGNTL
;
A
#
# COMPACT_ATOMS: atom_id res chain seq x y z
N MET A 1 -17.11 -13.52 13.34
CA MET A 1 -16.07 -13.57 12.31
C MET A 1 -14.86 -14.33 12.86
N LYS A 2 -14.24 -15.24 12.10
CA LYS A 2 -12.94 -15.86 12.39
C LYS A 2 -11.99 -15.48 11.29
N ILE A 3 -10.96 -14.71 11.62
CA ILE A 3 -9.91 -14.29 10.67
C ILE A 3 -8.66 -15.14 10.88
N LYS A 4 -7.99 -15.56 9.82
CA LYS A 4 -6.74 -16.31 9.91
C LYS A 4 -5.60 -15.41 10.37
N GLU A 5 -4.58 -16.04 10.95
CA GLU A 5 -3.36 -15.33 11.34
C GLU A 5 -2.73 -14.61 10.16
N PHE A 6 -2.31 -13.37 10.38
CA PHE A 6 -1.66 -12.56 9.38
C PHE A 6 -0.19 -12.97 9.26
N LYS A 7 0.12 -13.88 8.34
CA LYS A 7 1.44 -14.51 8.19
C LYS A 7 2.57 -13.50 8.06
N LEU A 8 2.38 -12.49 7.20
CA LEU A 8 3.37 -11.46 6.95
C LEU A 8 3.70 -10.66 8.22
N GLU A 9 2.67 -10.24 8.98
CA GLU A 9 2.87 -9.49 10.22
C GLU A 9 3.51 -10.34 11.32
N ARG A 10 3.22 -11.65 11.37
CA ARG A 10 3.93 -12.56 12.29
C ARG A 10 5.38 -12.74 11.90
N TYR A 11 5.69 -12.75 10.60
CA TYR A 11 7.06 -12.80 10.11
C TYR A 11 7.82 -11.51 10.47
N PHE A 12 7.21 -10.34 10.28
CA PHE A 12 7.75 -9.05 10.71
C PHE A 12 8.00 -9.02 12.23
N ALA A 13 7.00 -9.38 13.04
CA ALA A 13 7.12 -9.40 14.50
C ALA A 13 8.30 -10.26 14.99
N LYS A 14 8.71 -11.27 14.23
CA LYS A 14 9.83 -12.14 14.57
C LYS A 14 11.19 -11.53 14.23
N TYR A 15 11.30 -10.76 13.14
CA TYR A 15 12.59 -10.39 12.56
C TYR A 15 12.82 -8.89 12.41
N GLU A 16 11.79 -8.08 12.27
CA GLU A 16 11.89 -6.66 11.90
C GLU A 16 12.76 -5.84 12.85
N PHE A 17 12.65 -6.08 14.16
CA PHE A 17 13.37 -5.32 15.18
C PHE A 17 14.68 -5.99 15.61
N THR A 18 15.05 -7.12 15.00
CA THR A 18 16.27 -7.89 15.31
C THR A 18 17.21 -8.03 14.12
N ALA A 19 16.69 -7.98 12.91
CA ALA A 19 17.49 -8.03 11.69
C ALA A 19 18.28 -6.73 11.52
N LYS A 20 19.57 -6.85 11.16
CA LYS A 20 20.43 -5.70 10.91
C LYS A 20 20.01 -4.92 9.66
N TYR A 21 19.56 -5.66 8.63
CA TYR A 21 19.17 -5.09 7.35
C TYR A 21 17.75 -5.52 6.98
N LEU A 22 16.85 -4.54 6.91
CA LEU A 22 15.47 -4.73 6.45
C LEU A 22 15.40 -4.63 4.93
N PHE A 23 15.93 -5.64 4.25
CA PHE A 23 16.05 -5.66 2.78
C PHE A 23 14.71 -5.84 2.05
N SER A 24 13.63 -5.94 2.79
CA SER A 24 12.27 -6.17 2.27
C SER A 24 11.24 -5.15 2.73
N SER A 25 11.65 -4.09 3.43
CA SER A 25 10.70 -3.06 3.89
C SER A 25 9.97 -2.41 2.73
N SER A 26 8.66 -2.28 2.87
CA SER A 26 7.80 -1.67 1.86
C SER A 26 7.53 -0.18 2.10
N ASP A 27 8.10 0.38 3.14
CA ASP A 27 8.13 1.80 3.47
C ASP A 27 9.51 2.38 3.22
N CYS A 28 9.59 3.71 3.15
CA CYS A 28 10.84 4.44 3.20
C CYS A 28 11.29 4.67 4.64
N ASP A 29 12.53 5.16 4.83
CA ASP A 29 12.98 5.60 6.15
C ASP A 29 12.06 6.69 6.69
N GLY A 30 11.82 6.64 8.00
CA GLY A 30 10.96 7.61 8.67
C GLY A 30 11.67 8.94 8.88
N TYR A 31 10.94 10.03 8.77
CA TYR A 31 11.39 11.36 9.13
C TYR A 31 11.35 11.56 10.66
N ALA A 32 12.32 12.28 11.20
CA ALA A 32 12.23 12.74 12.57
C ALA A 32 11.13 13.80 12.73
N LEU A 33 10.49 13.86 13.90
CA LEU A 33 9.45 14.86 14.17
C LEU A 33 9.91 16.30 13.87
N SER A 34 11.16 16.63 14.26
CA SER A 34 11.75 17.96 14.03
C SER A 34 11.92 18.28 12.53
N GLU A 35 12.20 17.27 11.70
CA GLU A 35 12.30 17.46 10.24
C GLU A 35 10.93 17.78 9.64
N VAL A 36 9.86 17.10 10.08
CA VAL A 36 8.50 17.40 9.62
C VAL A 36 8.09 18.82 10.02
N LEU A 37 8.28 19.18 11.29
CA LEU A 37 7.92 20.50 11.81
C LEU A 37 8.77 21.65 11.22
N ALA A 38 9.97 21.38 10.74
CA ALA A 38 10.82 22.39 10.08
C ALA A 38 10.21 22.90 8.76
N HIS A 39 9.28 22.17 8.16
CA HIS A 39 8.56 22.56 6.95
C HIS A 39 7.19 23.19 7.22
N ALA A 40 6.76 23.18 8.49
CA ALA A 40 5.44 23.72 8.86
C ALA A 40 5.38 25.24 8.72
N THR A 41 4.26 25.75 8.21
CA THR A 41 3.94 27.17 8.21
C THR A 41 3.74 27.69 9.64
N PRO A 42 3.76 29.03 9.86
CA PRO A 42 3.44 29.60 11.19
C PRO A 42 2.04 29.18 11.71
N GLU A 43 1.08 29.02 10.82
CA GLU A 43 -0.29 28.58 11.14
C GLU A 43 -0.29 27.12 11.60
N GLU A 44 0.43 26.25 10.91
CA GLU A 44 0.56 24.82 11.25
C GLU A 44 1.34 24.64 12.56
N LEU A 45 2.42 25.41 12.78
CA LEU A 45 3.13 25.44 14.05
C LEU A 45 2.21 25.90 15.20
N LYS A 46 1.36 26.90 14.97
CA LYS A 46 0.39 27.33 15.96
C LYS A 46 -0.62 26.20 16.26
N MET A 47 -1.07 25.44 15.27
CA MET A 47 -1.93 24.27 15.51
C MET A 47 -1.22 23.23 16.38
N TRP A 48 0.07 22.99 16.12
CA TRP A 48 0.90 22.09 16.90
C TRP A 48 1.10 22.55 18.33
N ASP A 49 1.47 23.81 18.54
CA ASP A 49 1.76 24.37 19.86
C ASP A 49 0.49 24.51 20.75
N GLN A 50 -0.66 24.67 20.14
CA GLN A 50 -1.96 24.79 20.82
C GLN A 50 -2.71 23.44 20.90
N LEU A 51 -2.08 22.34 20.49
CA LEU A 51 -2.70 21.03 20.46
C LEU A 51 -3.15 20.59 21.85
N ALA A 52 -4.43 20.30 22.01
CA ALA A 52 -4.96 19.64 23.18
C ALA A 52 -5.16 18.14 22.92
N LEU A 53 -4.80 17.30 23.90
CA LEU A 53 -4.95 15.83 23.77
C LEU A 53 -6.38 15.36 24.11
N GLY A 54 -7.39 16.07 23.58
CA GLY A 54 -8.79 15.69 23.63
C GLY A 54 -9.20 14.85 22.43
N TYR A 55 -10.47 14.45 22.40
CA TYR A 55 -11.05 13.82 21.21
C TYR A 55 -11.07 14.79 20.03
N THR A 56 -10.83 14.26 18.82
CA THR A 56 -11.03 14.95 17.55
C THR A 56 -12.32 14.47 16.90
N GLU A 57 -12.67 15.02 15.73
CA GLU A 57 -13.85 14.59 14.99
C GLU A 57 -13.69 13.14 14.49
N SER A 58 -14.77 12.37 14.56
CA SER A 58 -14.77 10.96 14.17
C SER A 58 -14.35 10.75 12.70
N ALA A 59 -14.84 11.61 11.80
CA ALA A 59 -14.43 11.55 10.39
C ALA A 59 -12.99 12.04 10.12
N GLY A 60 -12.37 12.69 11.11
CA GLY A 60 -11.06 13.36 11.00
C GLY A 60 -11.21 14.89 11.04
N HIS A 61 -10.18 15.57 11.54
CA HIS A 61 -10.15 17.02 11.68
C HIS A 61 -10.50 17.73 10.36
N PRO A 62 -11.39 18.74 10.32
CA PRO A 62 -11.80 19.38 9.06
C PRO A 62 -10.64 19.94 8.22
N ALA A 63 -9.64 20.54 8.86
CA ALA A 63 -8.45 21.02 8.14
C ALA A 63 -7.67 19.87 7.49
N LEU A 64 -7.57 18.70 8.13
CA LEU A 64 -6.93 17.52 7.55
C LEU A 64 -7.71 17.01 6.34
N ARG A 65 -9.05 16.87 6.47
CA ARG A 65 -9.90 16.46 5.34
C ARG A 65 -9.80 17.44 4.17
N SER A 66 -9.71 18.75 4.45
CA SER A 66 -9.47 19.78 3.43
C SER A 66 -8.10 19.62 2.76
N SER A 67 -7.02 19.36 3.52
CA SER A 67 -5.69 19.13 2.95
C SER A 67 -5.64 17.84 2.11
N ILE A 68 -6.36 16.79 2.51
CA ILE A 68 -6.50 15.55 1.72
C ILE A 68 -7.13 15.85 0.37
N LEU A 69 -8.24 16.59 0.34
CA LEU A 69 -8.97 16.90 -0.89
C LEU A 69 -8.19 17.75 -1.90
N GLN A 70 -7.13 18.45 -1.49
CA GLN A 70 -6.21 19.12 -2.43
C GLN A 70 -5.48 18.16 -3.38
N HIS A 71 -5.46 16.88 -3.06
CA HIS A 71 -4.85 15.82 -3.88
C HIS A 71 -5.87 15.06 -4.74
N TYR A 72 -7.15 15.48 -4.74
CA TYR A 72 -8.25 14.88 -5.47
C TYR A 72 -9.01 15.93 -6.28
N ALA A 73 -9.79 15.50 -7.26
CA ALA A 73 -10.70 16.36 -8.00
C ALA A 73 -12.04 16.61 -7.24
N LEU A 74 -12.14 16.15 -6.01
CA LEU A 74 -13.30 16.27 -5.13
C LEU A 74 -13.12 17.44 -4.15
N SER A 75 -14.22 17.97 -3.61
CA SER A 75 -14.18 19.16 -2.75
C SER A 75 -15.06 19.11 -1.51
N ASP A 76 -15.93 18.09 -1.38
CA ASP A 76 -16.81 17.97 -0.26
C ASP A 76 -16.16 17.16 0.89
N LEU A 77 -16.09 17.73 2.08
CA LEU A 77 -15.50 17.07 3.24
C LEU A 77 -16.21 15.74 3.57
N ASP A 78 -17.50 15.61 3.29
CA ASP A 78 -18.25 14.39 3.55
C ASP A 78 -17.93 13.23 2.59
N GLN A 79 -16.98 13.45 1.66
CA GLN A 79 -16.39 12.42 0.79
C GLN A 79 -15.11 11.82 1.37
N VAL A 80 -14.68 12.24 2.59
CA VAL A 80 -13.42 11.83 3.21
C VAL A 80 -13.63 11.32 4.62
N VAL A 81 -13.01 10.18 4.95
CA VAL A 81 -12.88 9.69 6.32
C VAL A 81 -11.43 9.31 6.61
N VAL A 82 -10.96 9.65 7.80
CA VAL A 82 -9.58 9.44 8.24
C VAL A 82 -9.53 8.37 9.34
N ALA A 83 -8.63 7.39 9.20
CA ALA A 83 -8.23 6.45 10.25
C ALA A 83 -6.89 5.78 9.86
N SER A 84 -6.44 4.77 10.59
CA SER A 84 -5.29 4.00 10.10
C SER A 84 -5.66 3.20 8.84
N PRO A 85 -4.73 3.04 7.84
CA PRO A 85 -5.07 2.37 6.58
C PRO A 85 -5.61 0.95 6.75
N GLY A 86 -5.04 0.17 7.67
CA GLY A 86 -5.53 -1.20 7.95
C GLY A 86 -6.94 -1.22 8.55
N GLU A 87 -7.27 -0.25 9.40
CA GLU A 87 -8.61 -0.08 9.95
C GLU A 87 -9.61 0.30 8.86
N LEU A 88 -9.26 1.23 7.98
CA LEU A 88 -10.11 1.66 6.87
C LEU A 88 -10.40 0.53 5.89
N ASN A 89 -9.39 -0.27 5.54
CA ASN A 89 -9.60 -1.47 4.74
C ASN A 89 -10.57 -2.45 5.43
N PHE A 90 -10.35 -2.71 6.72
CA PHE A 90 -11.22 -3.60 7.51
C PHE A 90 -12.66 -3.09 7.54
N ILE A 91 -12.87 -1.81 7.80
CA ILE A 91 -14.20 -1.19 7.87
C ILE A 91 -14.89 -1.24 6.49
N ALA A 92 -14.21 -0.82 5.43
CA ALA A 92 -14.77 -0.77 4.08
C ALA A 92 -15.30 -2.14 3.64
N MET A 93 -14.52 -3.21 3.87
CA MET A 93 -14.96 -4.57 3.55
C MET A 93 -16.18 -4.99 4.37
N ASN A 94 -16.22 -4.66 5.67
CA ASN A 94 -17.36 -5.01 6.53
C ASN A 94 -18.63 -4.18 6.25
N VAL A 95 -18.49 -2.96 5.72
CA VAL A 95 -19.62 -2.11 5.34
C VAL A 95 -20.24 -2.55 4.01
N LEU A 96 -19.42 -3.02 3.07
CA LEU A 96 -19.86 -3.26 1.69
C LEU A 96 -20.20 -4.72 1.37
N LEU A 97 -19.66 -5.66 2.14
CA LEU A 97 -19.77 -7.10 1.82
C LEU A 97 -20.64 -7.85 2.80
N GLU A 98 -21.41 -8.78 2.24
CA GLU A 98 -22.18 -9.78 2.97
C GLU A 98 -21.63 -11.20 2.71
N PRO A 99 -21.96 -12.20 3.59
CA PRO A 99 -21.63 -13.59 3.30
C PRO A 99 -22.21 -14.04 1.95
N ARG A 100 -21.38 -14.68 1.13
CA ARG A 100 -21.66 -15.18 -0.23
C ARG A 100 -21.54 -14.14 -1.35
N ASP A 101 -21.28 -12.87 -1.05
CA ASP A 101 -20.83 -11.96 -2.10
C ASP A 101 -19.56 -12.51 -2.76
N HIS A 102 -19.35 -12.18 -4.03
CA HIS A 102 -18.10 -12.48 -4.71
C HIS A 102 -17.26 -11.22 -4.89
N VAL A 103 -15.96 -11.36 -4.65
CA VAL A 103 -14.97 -10.26 -4.78
C VAL A 103 -13.82 -10.73 -5.66
N ILE A 104 -13.39 -9.87 -6.59
CA ILE A 104 -12.19 -10.07 -7.38
C ILE A 104 -11.08 -9.25 -6.76
N VAL A 105 -9.96 -9.89 -6.38
CA VAL A 105 -8.80 -9.20 -5.76
C VAL A 105 -7.58 -9.36 -6.65
N VAL A 106 -6.83 -8.28 -6.87
CA VAL A 106 -5.52 -8.35 -7.51
C VAL A 106 -4.58 -9.24 -6.71
N GLY A 107 -3.87 -10.13 -7.38
CA GLY A 107 -2.92 -11.04 -6.73
C GLY A 107 -1.55 -11.08 -7.41
N PRO A 108 -0.47 -11.42 -6.68
CA PRO A 108 -0.38 -11.59 -5.23
C PRO A 108 -0.71 -10.31 -4.47
N CYS A 109 -1.25 -10.36 -3.26
CA CYS A 109 -1.64 -9.15 -2.55
C CYS A 109 -1.23 -9.17 -1.07
N TYR A 110 -1.28 -8.00 -0.45
CA TYR A 110 -1.19 -7.85 0.99
C TYR A 110 -2.38 -8.54 1.65
N GLN A 111 -2.12 -9.44 2.58
CA GLN A 111 -3.11 -10.40 3.10
C GLN A 111 -4.40 -9.74 3.64
N SER A 112 -4.34 -8.49 4.13
CA SER A 112 -5.54 -7.81 4.62
C SER A 112 -6.58 -7.54 3.52
N LEU A 113 -6.15 -7.42 2.26
CA LEU A 113 -7.05 -7.19 1.12
C LEU A 113 -7.86 -8.43 0.74
N SER A 114 -7.42 -9.62 1.13
CA SER A 114 -8.09 -10.89 0.81
C SER A 114 -8.69 -11.58 2.05
N GLU A 115 -7.98 -11.60 3.17
CA GLU A 115 -8.37 -12.39 4.31
C GLU A 115 -9.57 -11.79 5.08
N VAL A 116 -9.72 -10.46 5.08
CA VAL A 116 -10.92 -9.81 5.66
C VAL A 116 -12.17 -10.21 4.89
N ILE A 117 -12.09 -10.25 3.56
CA ILE A 117 -13.18 -10.70 2.67
C ILE A 117 -13.57 -12.14 2.99
N CYS A 118 -12.57 -13.04 3.05
CA CYS A 118 -12.82 -14.44 3.43
C CYS A 118 -13.42 -14.59 4.83
N ALA A 119 -12.98 -13.75 5.79
CA ALA A 119 -13.46 -13.80 7.17
C ALA A 119 -14.91 -13.30 7.32
N ILE A 120 -15.40 -12.45 6.42
CA ILE A 120 -16.82 -12.05 6.32
C ILE A 120 -17.66 -13.24 5.82
N GLY A 121 -17.07 -14.14 5.03
CA GLY A 121 -17.74 -15.27 4.40
C GLY A 121 -18.09 -15.02 2.94
N ALA A 122 -17.45 -14.02 2.32
CA ALA A 122 -17.55 -13.76 0.89
C ALA A 122 -16.59 -14.67 0.10
N ASP A 123 -16.94 -14.96 -1.14
CA ASP A 123 -16.13 -15.72 -2.08
C ASP A 123 -15.07 -14.83 -2.73
N LEU A 124 -13.89 -15.40 -3.04
CA LEU A 124 -12.77 -14.68 -3.58
C LEU A 124 -12.25 -15.31 -4.88
N SER A 125 -12.02 -14.48 -5.89
CA SER A 125 -11.23 -14.82 -7.07
C SER A 125 -10.02 -13.89 -7.21
N TYR A 126 -8.85 -14.43 -7.61
CA TYR A 126 -7.67 -13.61 -7.83
C TYR A 126 -7.51 -13.22 -9.30
N TRP A 127 -7.37 -11.93 -9.55
CA TRP A 127 -6.87 -11.40 -10.81
C TRP A 127 -5.34 -11.45 -10.77
N LEU A 128 -4.78 -12.46 -11.44
CA LEU A 128 -3.34 -12.72 -11.43
C LEU A 128 -2.68 -12.11 -12.67
N PRO A 129 -1.41 -11.67 -12.56
CA PRO A 129 -0.63 -11.20 -13.70
C PRO A 129 -0.20 -12.37 -14.60
N THR A 130 0.21 -12.04 -15.82
CA THR A 130 0.98 -12.98 -16.64
C THR A 130 2.29 -13.31 -15.91
N ALA A 131 2.61 -14.58 -15.80
CA ALA A 131 3.80 -15.06 -15.10
C ALA A 131 5.06 -14.30 -15.57
N ASP A 132 5.93 -13.98 -14.63
CA ASP A 132 7.26 -13.37 -14.81
C ASP A 132 7.29 -11.95 -15.42
N THR A 133 6.15 -11.41 -15.87
CA THR A 133 6.10 -10.07 -16.48
C THR A 133 5.38 -9.03 -15.64
N TRP A 134 4.66 -9.47 -14.61
CA TRP A 134 3.79 -8.65 -13.75
C TRP A 134 2.77 -7.81 -14.54
N HIS A 135 2.41 -8.29 -15.75
CA HIS A 135 1.42 -7.64 -16.61
C HIS A 135 0.01 -8.16 -16.30
N TYR A 136 -0.90 -7.26 -15.97
CA TYR A 136 -2.29 -7.56 -15.63
C TYR A 136 -3.18 -7.36 -16.86
N GLN A 137 -3.72 -8.45 -17.39
CA GLN A 137 -4.61 -8.43 -18.55
C GLN A 137 -6.06 -8.21 -18.12
N LEU A 138 -6.70 -7.15 -18.60
CA LEU A 138 -8.08 -6.82 -18.25
C LEU A 138 -9.06 -7.90 -18.68
N GLU A 139 -8.82 -8.56 -19.81
CA GLU A 139 -9.65 -9.67 -20.30
C GLU A 139 -9.64 -10.89 -19.36
N ALA A 140 -8.56 -11.07 -18.58
CA ALA A 140 -8.52 -12.09 -17.54
C ALA A 140 -9.42 -11.71 -16.36
N LEU A 141 -9.45 -10.44 -15.96
CA LEU A 141 -10.35 -9.93 -14.91
C LEU A 141 -11.82 -10.06 -15.34
N LYS A 142 -12.19 -9.65 -16.56
CA LYS A 142 -13.56 -9.73 -17.07
C LYS A 142 -14.14 -11.15 -16.99
N LYS A 143 -13.31 -12.18 -17.21
CA LYS A 143 -13.73 -13.59 -17.10
C LYS A 143 -14.03 -14.06 -15.68
N LEU A 144 -13.59 -13.30 -14.67
CA LEU A 144 -13.84 -13.60 -13.26
C LEU A 144 -15.17 -13.01 -12.77
N ILE A 145 -15.77 -12.07 -13.52
CA ILE A 145 -17.02 -11.42 -13.13
C ILE A 145 -18.16 -12.44 -13.20
N ARG A 146 -18.93 -12.51 -12.12
CA ARG A 146 -20.09 -13.37 -11.93
C ARG A 146 -21.31 -12.52 -11.56
N PRO A 147 -22.56 -13.05 -11.65
CA PRO A 147 -23.76 -12.31 -11.25
C PRO A 147 -23.77 -11.88 -9.75
N ASP A 148 -23.05 -12.60 -8.91
CA ASP A 148 -22.90 -12.32 -7.49
C ASP A 148 -21.61 -11.53 -7.17
N THR A 149 -20.87 -11.05 -8.18
CA THR A 149 -19.71 -10.17 -7.97
C THR A 149 -20.18 -8.82 -7.43
N ARG A 150 -19.60 -8.40 -6.31
CA ARG A 150 -19.95 -7.15 -5.61
C ARG A 150 -18.87 -6.09 -5.75
N MET A 151 -17.59 -6.51 -5.79
CA MET A 151 -16.46 -5.60 -5.71
C MET A 151 -15.25 -6.12 -6.47
N ILE A 152 -14.48 -5.18 -7.01
CA ILE A 152 -13.10 -5.40 -7.47
C ILE A 152 -12.16 -4.65 -6.50
N VAL A 153 -11.11 -5.34 -6.03
CA VAL A 153 -10.08 -4.78 -5.15
C VAL A 153 -8.76 -4.77 -5.90
N ILE A 154 -8.17 -3.59 -6.05
CA ILE A 154 -6.88 -3.40 -6.70
C ILE A 154 -5.88 -2.74 -5.73
N ASN A 155 -4.59 -2.85 -6.06
CA ASN A 155 -3.51 -2.19 -5.37
C ASN A 155 -2.46 -1.77 -6.40
N PHE A 156 -2.46 -0.51 -6.82
CA PHE A 156 -1.49 0.04 -7.75
C PHE A 156 -1.09 1.46 -7.33
N PRO A 157 0.25 1.74 -7.27
CA PRO A 157 1.41 0.85 -7.52
C PRO A 157 1.35 -0.41 -6.67
N HIS A 158 1.77 -1.55 -7.24
CA HIS A 158 1.46 -2.87 -6.70
C HIS A 158 2.49 -3.39 -5.70
N ASN A 159 2.05 -3.79 -4.52
CA ASN A 159 2.84 -4.53 -3.56
C ASN A 159 2.43 -6.03 -3.60
N PRO A 160 3.35 -6.97 -3.89
CA PRO A 160 4.81 -6.83 -3.76
C PRO A 160 5.57 -6.55 -5.08
N THR A 161 4.93 -6.53 -6.25
CA THR A 161 5.61 -6.67 -7.54
C THR A 161 6.23 -5.39 -8.08
N GLY A 162 5.75 -4.21 -7.65
CA GLY A 162 6.13 -2.93 -8.26
C GLY A 162 5.50 -2.70 -9.64
N ALA A 163 4.52 -3.52 -10.02
CA ALA A 163 3.75 -3.33 -11.25
C ALA A 163 2.92 -2.04 -11.21
N TYR A 164 2.68 -1.49 -12.37
CA TYR A 164 1.90 -0.28 -12.55
C TYR A 164 0.95 -0.43 -13.74
N LEU A 165 -0.23 0.14 -13.66
CA LEU A 165 -1.16 0.19 -14.80
C LEU A 165 -0.85 1.42 -15.65
N THR A 166 -1.27 1.38 -16.92
CA THR A 166 -1.41 2.61 -17.71
C THR A 166 -2.74 3.27 -17.38
N SER A 167 -2.85 4.60 -17.56
CA SER A 167 -4.12 5.32 -17.39
C SER A 167 -5.22 4.74 -18.25
N THR A 168 -4.89 4.32 -19.48
CA THR A 168 -5.85 3.63 -20.36
C THR A 168 -6.41 2.35 -19.76
N VAL A 169 -5.57 1.52 -19.15
CA VAL A 169 -6.02 0.27 -18.51
C VAL A 169 -6.87 0.57 -17.27
N LEU A 170 -6.49 1.60 -16.49
CA LEU A 170 -7.26 2.02 -15.34
C LEU A 170 -8.63 2.56 -15.74
N ASP A 171 -8.71 3.41 -16.78
CA ASP A 171 -9.97 3.94 -17.31
C ASP A 171 -10.87 2.79 -17.81
N GLN A 172 -10.32 1.80 -18.52
CA GLN A 172 -11.06 0.62 -18.96
C GLN A 172 -11.54 -0.24 -17.78
N LEU A 173 -10.75 -0.34 -16.71
CA LEU A 173 -11.14 -1.07 -15.49
C LEU A 173 -12.30 -0.38 -14.79
N VAL A 174 -12.27 0.95 -14.72
CA VAL A 174 -13.37 1.77 -14.21
C VAL A 174 -14.66 1.54 -15.00
N GLU A 175 -14.58 1.51 -16.34
CA GLU A 175 -15.75 1.22 -17.17
C GLU A 175 -16.28 -0.20 -16.92
N VAL A 176 -15.39 -1.19 -16.77
CA VAL A 176 -15.82 -2.56 -16.41
C VAL A 176 -16.55 -2.58 -15.06
N ALA A 177 -16.07 -1.86 -14.07
CA ALA A 177 -16.73 -1.75 -12.76
C ALA A 177 -18.10 -1.07 -12.90
N ARG A 178 -18.19 0.02 -13.67
CA ARG A 178 -19.43 0.79 -13.92
C ARG A 178 -20.49 -0.04 -14.67
N GLU A 179 -20.11 -0.72 -15.75
CA GLU A 179 -21.00 -1.55 -16.55
C GLU A 179 -21.61 -2.72 -15.76
N ASN A 180 -20.93 -3.20 -14.72
CA ASN A 180 -21.36 -4.30 -13.88
C ASN A 180 -21.87 -3.87 -12.49
N ASP A 181 -22.02 -2.56 -12.24
CA ASP A 181 -22.50 -1.98 -10.97
C ASP A 181 -21.67 -2.41 -9.76
N LEU A 182 -20.34 -2.55 -9.92
CA LEU A 182 -19.40 -3.03 -8.91
C LEU A 182 -18.76 -1.87 -8.15
N TRP A 183 -18.46 -2.09 -6.88
CA TRP A 183 -17.52 -1.25 -6.15
C TRP A 183 -16.10 -1.47 -6.67
N LEU A 184 -15.31 -0.40 -6.79
CA LEU A 184 -13.89 -0.47 -7.11
C LEU A 184 -13.08 0.08 -5.92
N PHE A 185 -12.55 -0.83 -5.11
CA PHE A 185 -11.68 -0.47 -4.00
C PHE A 185 -10.22 -0.48 -4.48
N SER A 186 -9.54 0.67 -4.38
CA SER A 186 -8.14 0.83 -4.76
C SER A 186 -7.28 1.15 -3.54
N ASP A 187 -6.42 0.22 -3.18
CA ASP A 187 -5.33 0.48 -2.23
C ASP A 187 -4.21 1.23 -2.96
N GLU A 188 -4.19 2.54 -2.78
CA GLU A 188 -3.27 3.49 -3.42
C GLU A 188 -2.14 3.91 -2.47
N MET A 189 -1.74 3.06 -1.52
CA MET A 189 -0.76 3.42 -0.49
C MET A 189 0.59 3.88 -1.04
N TYR A 190 0.94 3.48 -2.28
CA TYR A 190 2.15 3.90 -2.98
C TYR A 190 1.88 5.00 -4.02
N HIS A 191 0.73 5.65 -3.97
CA HIS A 191 0.40 6.77 -4.85
C HIS A 191 1.53 7.81 -4.84
N LYS A 192 1.86 8.38 -6.02
CA LYS A 192 2.99 9.28 -6.30
C LYS A 192 4.39 8.65 -6.30
N LEU A 193 4.60 7.43 -5.84
CA LEU A 193 5.90 6.75 -5.96
C LEU A 193 6.05 6.15 -7.36
N VAL A 194 6.24 7.00 -8.36
CA VAL A 194 6.44 6.58 -9.77
C VAL A 194 7.93 6.61 -10.09
N ILE A 195 8.47 5.49 -10.58
CA ILE A 195 9.89 5.30 -10.86
C ILE A 195 10.16 5.48 -12.35
N ASP A 196 9.45 4.69 -13.17
CA ASP A 196 9.64 4.63 -14.62
C ASP A 196 8.28 4.44 -15.31
N ALA A 197 7.44 5.48 -15.22
CA ALA A 197 6.18 5.55 -15.95
C ALA A 197 6.00 6.92 -16.55
N SER A 198 5.31 6.99 -17.67
CA SER A 198 5.08 8.24 -18.42
C SER A 198 4.09 9.17 -17.73
N GLU A 199 3.28 8.66 -16.83
CA GLU A 199 2.20 9.41 -16.17
C GLU A 199 1.86 8.84 -14.79
N GLU A 200 1.35 9.70 -13.91
CA GLU A 200 0.78 9.35 -12.61
C GLU A 200 -0.67 8.91 -12.79
N LEU A 201 -1.06 7.79 -12.17
CA LEU A 201 -2.46 7.35 -12.17
C LEU A 201 -3.32 8.29 -11.34
N ARG A 202 -4.50 8.62 -11.84
CA ARG A 202 -5.50 9.34 -11.07
C ARG A 202 -6.12 8.42 -10.01
N PRO A 203 -6.45 8.93 -8.81
CA PRO A 203 -7.19 8.17 -7.81
C PRO A 203 -8.52 7.66 -8.37
N VAL A 204 -8.91 6.43 -8.03
CA VAL A 204 -10.19 5.88 -8.55
C VAL A 204 -11.42 6.65 -8.04
N ALA A 205 -11.32 7.30 -6.88
CA ALA A 205 -12.37 8.18 -6.36
C ALA A 205 -12.68 9.37 -7.28
N ASP A 206 -11.69 9.85 -8.06
CA ASP A 206 -11.90 10.92 -9.04
C ASP A 206 -12.57 10.42 -10.32
N LEU A 207 -12.52 9.12 -10.58
CA LEU A 207 -12.93 8.51 -11.86
C LEU A 207 -14.31 7.87 -11.82
N TYR A 208 -14.77 7.46 -10.63
CA TYR A 208 -15.94 6.61 -10.50
C TYR A 208 -16.70 6.89 -9.20
N GLU A 209 -18.03 7.00 -9.29
CA GLU A 209 -18.89 7.28 -8.17
C GLU A 209 -18.88 6.23 -7.05
N ARG A 210 -18.58 4.96 -7.40
CA ARG A 210 -18.31 3.86 -6.47
C ARG A 210 -16.84 3.46 -6.42
N GLY A 211 -15.95 4.37 -6.85
CA GLY A 211 -14.50 4.26 -6.66
C GLY A 211 -14.12 4.67 -5.25
N ILE A 212 -13.36 3.83 -4.58
CA ILE A 212 -12.87 4.07 -3.21
C ILE A 212 -11.35 4.10 -3.27
N SER A 213 -10.74 5.25 -3.00
CA SER A 213 -9.29 5.42 -2.91
C SER A 213 -8.85 5.35 -1.45
N LEU A 214 -7.99 4.39 -1.12
CA LEU A 214 -7.29 4.28 0.16
C LEU A 214 -5.86 4.78 0.00
N TRP A 215 -5.52 5.87 0.70
CA TRP A 215 -4.16 6.37 0.74
C TRP A 215 -3.75 6.73 2.17
N GLY A 216 -2.48 7.15 2.38
CA GLY A 216 -2.01 7.52 3.71
C GLY A 216 -0.53 7.85 3.77
N THR A 217 -0.08 8.22 4.97
CA THR A 217 1.27 8.72 5.23
C THR A 217 2.35 7.65 5.25
N SER A 218 1.96 6.37 5.33
CA SER A 218 2.89 5.28 5.71
C SER A 218 3.95 4.96 4.65
N LYS A 219 3.65 5.12 3.35
CA LYS A 219 4.52 4.66 2.26
C LYS A 219 5.12 5.82 1.50
N SER A 220 4.33 6.59 0.77
CA SER A 220 4.82 7.70 -0.05
C SER A 220 5.54 8.76 0.77
N PHE A 221 5.04 9.07 1.95
CA PHE A 221 5.61 10.09 2.83
C PHE A 221 6.69 9.56 3.78
N GLY A 222 6.90 8.25 3.92
CA GLY A 222 7.85 7.70 4.90
C GLY A 222 7.43 7.93 6.35
N MET A 223 6.14 8.08 6.65
CA MET A 223 5.64 8.42 7.99
C MET A 223 4.72 7.34 8.56
N ALA A 224 5.15 6.08 8.48
CA ALA A 224 4.37 4.93 8.93
C ALA A 224 3.98 5.00 10.42
N GLY A 225 4.78 5.66 11.24
CA GLY A 225 4.56 5.84 12.69
C GLY A 225 3.36 6.73 13.03
N LEU A 226 2.90 7.58 12.12
CA LEU A 226 1.72 8.44 12.36
C LEU A 226 0.42 7.65 12.46
N ARG A 227 0.33 6.49 11.82
CA ARG A 227 -0.89 5.66 11.77
C ARG A 227 -2.09 6.41 11.20
N ILE A 228 -1.87 7.30 10.22
CA ILE A 228 -2.89 8.09 9.54
C ILE A 228 -2.98 7.70 8.07
N GLY A 229 -4.19 7.45 7.62
CA GLY A 229 -4.59 7.30 6.24
C GLY A 229 -6.03 7.77 6.06
N TRP A 230 -6.56 7.65 4.88
CA TRP A 230 -7.90 8.12 4.55
C TRP A 230 -8.53 7.30 3.43
N LEU A 231 -9.85 7.21 3.45
CA LEU A 231 -10.66 6.83 2.29
C LEU A 231 -11.28 8.07 1.69
N VAL A 232 -11.30 8.11 0.38
CA VAL A 232 -12.04 9.09 -0.42
C VAL A 232 -13.00 8.34 -1.34
N CYS A 233 -14.25 8.79 -1.39
CA CYS A 233 -15.29 8.24 -2.25
C CYS A 233 -16.35 9.30 -2.55
N GLN A 234 -16.88 9.33 -3.77
CA GLN A 234 -17.97 10.24 -4.14
C GLN A 234 -19.28 9.90 -3.42
N ASP A 235 -19.51 8.62 -3.08
CA ASP A 235 -20.69 8.17 -2.34
C ASP A 235 -20.59 8.54 -0.85
N GLN A 236 -21.21 9.65 -0.48
CA GLN A 236 -21.24 10.15 0.90
C GLN A 236 -21.99 9.19 1.85
N SER A 237 -22.94 8.42 1.35
CA SER A 237 -23.64 7.41 2.16
C SER A 237 -22.70 6.30 2.59
N PHE A 238 -21.80 5.85 1.69
CA PHE A 238 -20.74 4.91 2.04
C PHE A 238 -19.82 5.51 3.12
N ILE A 239 -19.33 6.74 2.93
CA ILE A 239 -18.46 7.41 3.91
C ILE A 239 -19.16 7.53 5.29
N ALA A 240 -20.43 7.91 5.32
CA ALA A 240 -21.20 7.98 6.57
C ALA A 240 -21.29 6.61 7.28
N HIS A 241 -21.47 5.52 6.53
CA HIS A 241 -21.48 4.18 7.10
C HIS A 241 -20.08 3.78 7.64
N VAL A 242 -19.00 4.16 6.95
CA VAL A 242 -17.62 3.94 7.42
C VAL A 242 -17.39 4.69 8.75
N VAL A 243 -17.80 5.95 8.85
CA VAL A 243 -17.70 6.74 10.09
C VAL A 243 -18.50 6.08 11.22
N SER A 244 -19.73 5.67 10.95
CA SER A 244 -20.58 4.99 11.94
C SER A 244 -19.97 3.66 12.43
N TYR A 245 -19.30 2.92 11.55
CA TYR A 245 -18.60 1.67 11.92
C TYR A 245 -17.33 1.97 12.75
N LYS A 246 -16.61 3.04 12.38
CA LYS A 246 -15.40 3.51 13.08
C LYS A 246 -15.68 3.89 14.53
N ASP A 247 -16.88 4.38 14.85
CA ASP A 247 -17.30 4.72 16.22
C ASP A 247 -17.26 3.51 17.18
N TYR A 248 -17.32 2.27 16.64
CA TYR A 248 -17.13 1.03 17.40
C TYR A 248 -15.67 0.56 17.50
N LEU A 249 -14.73 1.25 16.86
CA LEU A 249 -13.31 0.89 16.83
C LEU A 249 -12.47 2.00 17.47
N SER A 250 -11.86 2.86 16.66
CA SER A 250 -10.96 3.91 17.13
C SER A 250 -11.68 5.19 17.59
N ILE A 251 -12.96 5.37 17.25
CA ILE A 251 -13.78 6.57 17.51
C ILE A 251 -13.23 7.79 16.73
N CYS A 252 -12.00 8.22 17.04
CA CYS A 252 -11.32 9.33 16.39
C CYS A 252 -9.82 8.98 16.21
N ASN A 253 -9.07 9.86 15.57
CA ASN A 253 -7.67 9.66 15.34
C ASN A 253 -6.80 10.22 16.48
N ASN A 254 -5.48 9.96 16.41
CA ASN A 254 -4.54 10.65 17.29
C ASN A 254 -4.34 12.10 16.80
N ALA A 255 -4.68 13.07 17.62
CA ALA A 255 -4.65 14.49 17.27
C ALA A 255 -3.24 14.98 16.82
N PRO A 256 -2.12 14.58 17.45
CA PRO A 256 -0.78 14.91 16.95
C PRO A 256 -0.53 14.40 15.53
N GLY A 257 -0.97 13.18 15.22
CA GLY A 257 -0.82 12.59 13.89
C GLY A 257 -1.61 13.34 12.82
N GLU A 258 -2.80 13.85 13.14
CA GLU A 258 -3.60 14.67 12.23
C GLU A 258 -2.88 15.98 11.86
N VAL A 259 -2.31 16.70 12.84
CA VAL A 259 -1.59 17.95 12.59
C VAL A 259 -0.33 17.69 11.74
N LEU A 260 0.46 16.66 12.08
CA LEU A 260 1.64 16.31 11.29
C LEU A 260 1.29 15.87 9.86
N THR A 261 0.14 15.23 9.69
CA THR A 261 -0.35 14.83 8.35
C THR A 261 -0.77 16.06 7.53
N ILE A 262 -1.36 17.09 8.15
CA ILE A 262 -1.64 18.37 7.47
C ILE A 262 -0.33 18.98 6.92
N VAL A 263 0.71 19.07 7.75
CA VAL A 263 2.03 19.54 7.30
C VAL A 263 2.56 18.69 6.15
N ALA A 264 2.51 17.36 6.29
CA ALA A 264 3.00 16.45 5.27
C ALA A 264 2.28 16.61 3.92
N LEU A 265 0.95 16.78 3.93
CA LEU A 265 0.14 16.95 2.72
C LEU A 265 0.39 18.30 2.04
N ASN A 266 0.39 19.39 2.82
CA ASN A 266 0.60 20.74 2.28
C ASN A 266 2.01 20.93 1.70
N HIS A 267 2.99 20.13 2.15
CA HIS A 267 4.38 20.13 1.68
C HIS A 267 4.79 18.80 1.04
N SER A 268 3.86 18.10 0.39
CA SER A 268 4.03 16.71 -0.03
C SER A 268 5.28 16.46 -0.88
N GLN A 269 5.67 17.36 -1.76
CA GLN A 269 6.85 17.22 -2.62
C GLN A 269 8.13 17.07 -1.80
N VAL A 270 8.28 17.85 -0.72
CA VAL A 270 9.47 17.84 0.14
C VAL A 270 9.71 16.45 0.76
N PHE A 271 8.65 15.70 1.01
CA PHE A 271 8.75 14.38 1.64
C PHE A 271 8.76 13.24 0.61
N ILE A 272 8.05 13.40 -0.52
CA ILE A 272 7.89 12.33 -1.51
C ILE A 272 9.06 12.28 -2.49
N GLU A 273 9.54 13.42 -3.01
CA GLU A 273 10.61 13.44 -4.00
C GLU A 273 11.92 12.79 -3.50
N PRO A 274 12.41 13.04 -2.28
CA PRO A 274 13.60 12.36 -1.78
C PRO A 274 13.42 10.84 -1.68
N ASN A 275 12.20 10.37 -1.37
CA ASN A 275 11.89 8.96 -1.34
C ASN A 275 11.93 8.33 -2.74
N ILE A 276 11.40 9.01 -3.76
CA ILE A 276 11.48 8.58 -5.16
C ILE A 276 12.94 8.45 -5.61
N GLU A 277 13.76 9.47 -5.34
CA GLU A 277 15.18 9.46 -5.73
C GLU A 277 15.97 8.35 -5.01
N LYS A 278 15.68 8.12 -3.73
CA LYS A 278 16.24 6.99 -2.96
C LYS A 278 15.87 5.65 -3.60
N ILE A 279 14.59 5.45 -3.91
CA ILE A 279 14.08 4.23 -4.54
C ILE A 279 14.76 4.02 -5.90
N LYS A 280 14.80 5.04 -6.77
CA LYS A 280 15.45 4.97 -8.09
C LYS A 280 16.91 4.56 -7.98
N ARG A 281 17.66 5.20 -7.09
CA ARG A 281 19.07 4.85 -6.82
C ARG A 281 19.21 3.39 -6.41
N ASN A 282 18.42 2.93 -5.46
CA ASN A 282 18.52 1.58 -4.93
C ASN A 282 18.05 0.51 -5.94
N VAL A 283 17.05 0.81 -6.77
CA VAL A 283 16.63 -0.05 -7.89
C VAL A 283 17.77 -0.18 -8.91
N ALA A 284 18.45 0.92 -9.28
CA ALA A 284 19.59 0.87 -10.19
C ALA A 284 20.74 0.04 -9.63
N LEU A 285 21.07 0.19 -8.35
CA LEU A 285 22.08 -0.63 -7.67
C LEU A 285 21.73 -2.12 -7.69
N PHE A 286 20.50 -2.47 -7.35
CA PHE A 286 20.05 -3.87 -7.36
C PHE A 286 20.01 -4.43 -8.78
N SER A 287 19.59 -3.67 -9.78
CA SER A 287 19.59 -4.10 -11.18
C SER A 287 20.99 -4.44 -11.68
N ALA A 288 21.98 -3.58 -11.38
CA ALA A 288 23.37 -3.81 -11.72
C ALA A 288 23.98 -5.01 -10.98
N PHE A 289 23.55 -5.28 -9.77
CA PHE A 289 23.93 -6.44 -8.99
C PHE A 289 23.30 -7.72 -9.54
N ALA A 290 21.97 -7.73 -9.73
CA ALA A 290 21.21 -8.87 -10.21
C ALA A 290 21.69 -9.37 -11.59
N ALA A 291 22.05 -8.45 -12.48
CA ALA A 291 22.59 -8.78 -13.80
C ALA A 291 23.92 -9.61 -13.77
N LYS A 292 24.57 -9.68 -12.62
CA LYS A 292 25.83 -10.43 -12.42
C LYS A 292 25.64 -11.73 -11.63
N GLN A 293 24.40 -12.03 -11.23
CA GLN A 293 24.07 -13.14 -10.34
C GLN A 293 23.02 -14.05 -10.97
N ASP A 294 23.38 -15.29 -11.27
CA ASP A 294 22.45 -16.29 -11.82
C ASP A 294 21.22 -16.50 -10.91
N LEU A 295 21.39 -16.25 -9.62
CA LEU A 295 20.30 -16.31 -8.62
C LEU A 295 19.12 -15.40 -8.96
N PHE A 296 19.38 -14.24 -9.58
CA PHE A 296 18.38 -13.19 -9.89
C PHE A 296 18.20 -12.97 -11.41
N ALA A 297 18.53 -13.95 -12.23
CA ALA A 297 18.60 -13.82 -13.70
C ALA A 297 17.30 -13.31 -14.36
N SER A 298 16.13 -13.52 -13.73
CA SER A 298 14.82 -13.07 -14.24
C SER A 298 14.29 -11.83 -13.55
N PHE A 299 15.13 -11.06 -12.83
CA PHE A 299 14.68 -9.84 -12.17
C PHE A 299 14.17 -8.80 -13.18
N GLN A 300 13.00 -8.24 -12.87
CA GLN A 300 12.42 -7.10 -13.59
C GLN A 300 12.36 -5.90 -12.63
N PRO A 301 12.89 -4.73 -13.00
CA PRO A 301 12.80 -3.52 -12.17
C PRO A 301 11.34 -3.10 -11.97
N PRO A 302 10.98 -2.61 -10.76
CA PRO A 302 9.64 -2.09 -10.52
C PRO A 302 9.39 -0.80 -11.32
N GLN A 303 8.16 -0.62 -11.82
CA GLN A 303 7.74 0.59 -12.51
C GLN A 303 7.34 1.69 -11.53
N ALA A 304 6.81 1.30 -10.37
CA ALA A 304 6.34 2.20 -9.33
C ALA A 304 6.31 1.51 -7.96
N GLY A 305 6.02 2.27 -6.90
CA GLY A 305 6.08 1.80 -5.53
C GLY A 305 7.51 1.71 -5.00
N SER A 306 7.70 1.01 -3.91
CA SER A 306 8.99 0.88 -3.22
C SER A 306 9.51 -0.55 -3.18
N THR A 307 8.86 -1.51 -3.85
CA THR A 307 9.18 -2.94 -3.77
C THR A 307 9.23 -3.61 -5.14
N ALA A 308 9.96 -4.71 -5.21
CA ALA A 308 9.86 -5.68 -6.30
C ALA A 308 9.72 -7.10 -5.76
N PHE A 309 9.04 -7.95 -6.53
CA PHE A 309 8.92 -9.37 -6.23
C PHE A 309 9.86 -10.14 -7.14
N VAL A 310 11.01 -10.50 -6.57
CA VAL A 310 12.20 -10.97 -7.30
C VAL A 310 12.19 -12.48 -7.38
N PRO A 311 12.16 -13.08 -8.58
CA PRO A 311 12.28 -14.52 -8.74
C PRO A 311 13.69 -15.00 -8.36
N LEU A 312 13.77 -16.17 -7.74
CA LEU A 312 15.01 -16.80 -7.32
C LEU A 312 15.24 -18.09 -8.11
N ASN A 313 16.42 -18.21 -8.70
CA ASN A 313 16.88 -19.47 -9.31
C ASN A 313 17.54 -20.36 -8.25
N ILE A 314 16.73 -21.02 -7.44
CA ILE A 314 17.18 -21.90 -6.35
C ILE A 314 16.49 -23.26 -6.39
N SER A 315 17.16 -24.29 -5.85
CA SER A 315 16.53 -25.55 -5.43
C SER A 315 16.07 -25.41 -3.97
N GLY A 316 14.78 -25.48 -3.70
CA GLY A 316 14.20 -25.29 -2.37
C GLY A 316 13.13 -24.21 -2.34
N THR A 317 12.77 -23.74 -1.15
CA THR A 317 11.70 -22.76 -0.96
C THR A 317 12.26 -21.36 -0.69
N SER A 318 11.48 -20.33 -1.04
CA SER A 318 11.82 -18.93 -0.68
C SER A 318 11.87 -18.73 0.83
N GLN A 319 11.06 -19.49 1.59
CA GLN A 319 11.04 -19.45 3.05
C GLN A 319 12.40 -19.94 3.62
N GLU A 320 12.92 -21.06 3.15
CA GLU A 320 14.23 -21.60 3.59
C GLU A 320 15.34 -20.61 3.27
N PHE A 321 15.34 -20.05 2.07
CA PHE A 321 16.32 -19.04 1.65
C PHE A 321 16.27 -17.80 2.57
N SER A 322 15.08 -17.22 2.77
CA SER A 322 14.88 -16.03 3.62
C SER A 322 15.27 -16.30 5.08
N ASP A 323 14.90 -17.45 5.62
CA ASP A 323 15.25 -17.85 6.98
C ASP A 323 16.77 -18.03 7.18
N GLN A 324 17.48 -18.53 6.16
CA GLN A 324 18.94 -18.63 6.21
C GLN A 324 19.61 -17.25 6.16
N LEU A 325 19.14 -16.36 5.27
CA LEU A 325 19.66 -15.00 5.15
C LEU A 325 19.54 -14.23 6.46
N VAL A 326 18.36 -14.23 7.07
CA VAL A 326 18.15 -13.46 8.30
C VAL A 326 18.94 -14.06 9.47
N LYS A 327 18.94 -15.38 9.64
CA LYS A 327 19.62 -16.06 10.77
C LYS A 327 21.14 -15.98 10.71
N LYS A 328 21.73 -16.12 9.51
CA LYS A 328 23.20 -16.17 9.34
C LYS A 328 23.81 -14.81 9.03
N HIS A 329 23.09 -13.94 8.35
CA HIS A 329 23.63 -12.71 7.78
C HIS A 329 22.93 -11.44 8.25
N GLY A 330 21.81 -11.56 8.98
CA GLY A 330 21.03 -10.45 9.48
C GLY A 330 20.27 -9.70 8.38
N ILE A 331 20.04 -10.32 7.21
CA ILE A 331 19.35 -9.74 6.07
C ILE A 331 17.92 -10.30 6.02
N MET A 332 16.93 -9.47 6.29
CA MET A 332 15.53 -9.85 6.23
C MET A 332 14.95 -9.64 4.83
N THR A 333 14.52 -10.71 4.19
CA THR A 333 13.69 -10.70 2.97
C THR A 333 12.32 -11.28 3.28
N ILE A 334 11.32 -11.03 2.44
CA ILE A 334 9.97 -11.62 2.60
C ILE A 334 9.75 -12.67 1.52
N PRO A 335 9.57 -13.94 1.89
CA PRO A 335 9.37 -15.03 0.94
C PRO A 335 7.95 -15.03 0.34
N ALA A 336 7.81 -15.65 -0.83
CA ALA A 336 6.56 -15.75 -1.59
C ALA A 336 5.40 -16.37 -0.81
N GLU A 337 5.69 -17.25 0.10
CA GLU A 337 4.72 -17.94 0.97
C GLU A 337 3.90 -16.97 1.84
N MET A 338 4.46 -15.77 2.13
CA MET A 338 3.76 -14.72 2.87
C MET A 338 2.65 -14.04 2.04
N PHE A 339 2.78 -14.11 0.71
CA PHE A 339 1.79 -13.59 -0.25
C PHE A 339 0.90 -14.71 -0.83
N GLN A 340 1.06 -15.93 -0.35
CA GLN A 340 0.34 -17.11 -0.85
C GLN A 340 0.48 -17.30 -2.37
N TYR A 341 1.63 -16.89 -2.92
CA TYR A 341 1.92 -16.96 -4.35
C TYR A 341 2.85 -18.14 -4.66
N PRO A 342 2.56 -18.95 -5.71
CA PRO A 342 3.39 -20.09 -6.06
C PRO A 342 4.73 -19.65 -6.65
N GLY A 343 5.74 -20.51 -6.52
CA GLY A 343 7.08 -20.25 -7.05
C GLY A 343 8.06 -19.73 -5.99
N THR A 344 9.29 -19.52 -6.41
CA THR A 344 10.40 -19.09 -5.56
C THR A 344 10.68 -17.61 -5.77
N TYR A 345 10.07 -16.76 -4.94
CA TYR A 345 10.24 -15.31 -5.01
C TYR A 345 10.53 -14.74 -3.62
N ILE A 346 11.22 -13.61 -3.61
CA ILE A 346 11.35 -12.76 -2.42
C ILE A 346 10.89 -11.34 -2.73
N ARG A 347 10.27 -10.67 -1.77
CA ARG A 347 10.09 -9.23 -1.85
C ARG A 347 11.38 -8.54 -1.43
N VAL A 348 11.84 -7.60 -2.27
CA VAL A 348 12.92 -6.65 -2.00
C VAL A 348 12.32 -5.26 -1.91
N GLY A 349 12.74 -4.47 -0.92
CA GLY A 349 12.29 -3.10 -0.70
C GLY A 349 13.43 -2.12 -0.93
N PHE A 350 13.14 -0.99 -1.59
CA PHE A 350 14.13 -0.02 -2.05
C PHE A 350 14.10 1.30 -1.29
N GLY A 351 13.28 1.40 -0.24
CA GLY A 351 13.06 2.66 0.49
C GLY A 351 14.09 2.98 1.59
N ARG A 352 15.13 2.16 1.80
CA ARG A 352 16.08 2.33 2.92
C ARG A 352 17.41 2.95 2.50
N ASP A 353 17.94 3.85 3.31
CA ASP A 353 19.25 4.49 3.08
C ASP A 353 20.41 3.52 3.22
N ASN A 354 20.29 2.52 4.10
CA ASN A 354 21.29 1.47 4.28
C ASN A 354 21.18 0.32 3.24
N PHE A 355 20.36 0.48 2.18
CA PHE A 355 20.21 -0.52 1.13
C PHE A 355 21.55 -0.90 0.46
N PRO A 356 22.47 0.04 0.11
CA PRO A 356 23.76 -0.32 -0.49
C PRO A 356 24.58 -1.24 0.42
N GLU A 357 24.63 -0.97 1.74
CA GLU A 357 25.33 -1.80 2.72
C GLU A 357 24.71 -3.21 2.81
N ALA A 358 23.37 -3.29 2.81
CA ALA A 358 22.65 -4.55 2.80
C ALA A 358 22.94 -5.36 1.52
N LEU A 359 23.01 -4.69 0.37
CA LEU A 359 23.33 -5.31 -0.94
C LEU A 359 24.76 -5.84 -0.98
N ASP A 360 25.73 -5.07 -0.51
CA ASP A 360 27.13 -5.51 -0.39
C ASP A 360 27.23 -6.73 0.54
N ARG A 361 26.50 -6.71 1.65
CA ARG A 361 26.45 -7.86 2.56
C ARG A 361 25.85 -9.09 1.89
N LEU A 362 24.77 -8.92 1.11
CA LEU A 362 24.17 -10.02 0.33
C LEU A 362 25.18 -10.59 -0.67
N GLY A 363 25.87 -9.73 -1.41
CA GLY A 363 26.88 -10.16 -2.39
C GLY A 363 28.03 -10.98 -1.79
N ASN A 364 28.41 -10.70 -0.56
CA ASN A 364 29.43 -11.46 0.16
C ASN A 364 28.93 -12.80 0.73
N THR A 365 27.65 -13.13 0.56
CA THR A 365 27.03 -14.38 1.06
C THR A 365 26.64 -15.35 -0.04
N LEU A 366 26.59 -14.88 -1.28
CA LEU A 366 26.31 -15.66 -2.48
C LEU A 366 27.62 -16.20 -3.10
#